data_8e5c76429bea8399ad4c3c320f592c4e
#
_entry.id   8e5c76429bea8399ad4c3c320f592c4e
#
_cell.length_a   1.000
_cell.length_b   1.000
_cell.length_c   1.000
_cell.angle_alpha   90.00
_cell.angle_beta   90.00
_cell.angle_gamma   90.00
#
_symmetry.space_group_name_H-M   'P 1'
#
loop_
_entity.id
_entity.type
_entity.pdbx_description
1 polymer ?
#
loop_
_entity_poly.entity_id
_entity_poly.type
_entity_poly.pdbx_seq_one_letter_code
_entity_poly.pdbx_strand_id
1 'polypeptide(L)'
;MRAAYVDSSCLVAVAFSEAGSTRVKRSLQSFEVLLSSNLLEAELRAAARRESIAADPAQLISAISWVYPDRPLTSEITTVLDTGYVRGADLWHLAVALFVDPHREIAFLTLNTRQREISQQLGFSGM
;
A
#
# COMPACT_ATOMS: atom_id res chain seq x y z
N MET A 1 0.34 -18.53 -5.57
CA MET A 1 1.25 -17.60 -4.85
C MET A 1 0.44 -16.46 -4.26
N ARG A 2 0.60 -16.20 -2.98
CA ARG A 2 -0.12 -15.11 -2.32
C ARG A 2 0.67 -13.81 -2.44
N ALA A 3 0.07 -12.79 -3.03
CA ALA A 3 0.67 -11.49 -3.20
C ALA A 3 -0.26 -10.39 -2.66
N ALA A 4 0.31 -9.30 -2.20
CA ALA A 4 -0.44 -8.15 -1.72
C ALA A 4 0.23 -6.86 -2.16
N TYR A 5 -0.59 -5.88 -2.48
CA TYR A 5 -0.16 -4.49 -2.61
C TYR A 5 -0.27 -3.83 -1.24
N VAL A 6 0.75 -3.11 -0.82
CA VAL A 6 0.84 -2.54 0.52
C VAL A 6 0.85 -1.01 0.43
N ASP A 7 -0.07 -0.38 1.14
CA ASP A 7 -0.05 1.07 1.36
C ASP A 7 0.92 1.42 2.49
N SER A 8 1.47 2.64 2.45
CA SER A 8 2.47 3.08 3.43
C SER A 8 1.97 3.03 4.88
N SER A 9 0.66 3.17 5.12
CA SER A 9 0.10 3.16 6.48
C SER A 9 0.48 1.90 7.26
N CYS A 10 0.56 0.76 6.60
CA CYS A 10 0.93 -0.50 7.25
C CYS A 10 2.39 -0.48 7.73
N LEU A 11 3.30 0.02 6.91
CA LEU A 11 4.72 0.07 7.28
C LEU A 11 5.00 1.18 8.29
N VAL A 12 4.27 2.30 8.20
CA VAL A 12 4.37 3.37 9.19
C VAL A 12 3.96 2.84 10.57
N ALA A 13 2.85 2.09 10.65
CA ALA A 13 2.41 1.50 11.91
C ALA A 13 3.46 0.58 12.51
N VAL A 14 4.11 -0.24 11.69
CA VAL A 14 5.17 -1.14 12.16
C VAL A 14 6.40 -0.34 12.59
N ALA A 15 6.81 0.65 11.79
CA ALA A 15 7.98 1.48 12.07
C ALA A 15 7.86 2.24 13.39
N PHE A 16 6.65 2.72 13.70
CA PHE A 16 6.40 3.52 14.90
C PHE A 16 5.89 2.67 16.07
N SER A 17 5.82 1.35 15.91
CA SER A 17 5.29 0.43 16.93
C SER A 17 3.92 0.86 17.44
N GLU A 18 3.07 1.30 16.53
CA GLU A 18 1.71 1.75 16.87
C GLU A 18 0.87 0.58 17.41
N ALA A 19 -0.25 0.92 18.06
CA ALA A 19 -1.20 -0.09 18.54
C ALA A 19 -1.64 -0.96 17.36
N GLY A 20 -1.57 -2.29 17.54
CA GLY A 20 -1.91 -3.24 16.49
C GLY A 20 -0.79 -3.53 15.50
N SER A 21 0.41 -2.95 15.67
CA SER A 21 1.52 -3.16 14.73
C SER A 21 1.95 -4.63 14.64
N THR A 22 1.87 -5.39 15.73
CA THR A 22 2.19 -6.82 15.72
C THR A 22 1.24 -7.58 14.78
N ARG A 23 -0.03 -7.24 14.81
CA ARG A 23 -1.04 -7.85 13.93
C ARG A 23 -0.77 -7.50 12.47
N VAL A 24 -0.43 -6.24 12.19
CA VAL A 24 -0.07 -5.79 10.84
C VAL A 24 1.16 -6.55 10.35
N LYS A 25 2.21 -6.63 11.17
CA LYS A 25 3.43 -7.34 10.82
C LYS A 25 3.15 -8.80 10.48
N ARG A 26 2.32 -9.47 11.28
CA ARG A 26 1.93 -10.85 11.03
C ARG A 26 1.17 -10.99 9.71
N SER A 27 0.28 -10.06 9.41
CA SER A 27 -0.45 -10.04 8.15
C SER A 27 0.50 -9.91 6.97
N LEU A 28 1.46 -8.97 7.04
CA LEU A 28 2.45 -8.78 5.98
C LEU A 28 3.26 -10.06 5.75
N GLN A 29 3.65 -10.74 6.81
CA GLN A 29 4.45 -11.97 6.74
C GLN A 29 3.69 -13.15 6.14
N SER A 30 2.36 -13.07 6.05
CA SER A 30 1.54 -14.14 5.49
C SER A 30 1.55 -14.17 3.96
N PHE A 31 2.12 -13.15 3.31
CA PHE A 31 2.19 -13.05 1.86
C PHE A 31 3.59 -13.40 1.37
N GLU A 32 3.66 -14.09 0.23
CA GLU A 32 4.93 -14.46 -0.40
C GLU A 32 5.56 -13.27 -1.12
N VAL A 33 4.72 -12.40 -1.70
CA VAL A 33 5.15 -11.23 -2.44
C VAL A 33 4.41 -10.00 -1.93
N LEU A 34 5.17 -8.98 -1.57
CA LEU A 34 4.62 -7.67 -1.22
C LEU A 34 5.02 -6.68 -2.31
N LEU A 35 4.02 -6.01 -2.88
CA LEU A 35 4.19 -5.05 -3.96
C LEU A 35 3.84 -3.66 -3.47
N SER A 36 4.51 -2.65 -3.98
CA SER A 36 4.08 -1.26 -3.79
C SER A 36 4.72 -0.36 -4.84
N SER A 37 4.15 0.83 -4.99
CA SER A 37 4.77 1.91 -5.74
C SER A 37 5.94 2.48 -4.94
N ASN A 38 6.96 2.99 -5.63
CA ASN A 38 8.08 3.65 -4.97
C ASN A 38 7.68 4.90 -4.19
N LEU A 39 6.45 5.39 -4.37
CA LEU A 39 5.90 6.44 -3.52
C LEU A 39 5.88 6.00 -2.05
N LEU A 40 5.66 4.72 -1.78
CA LEU A 40 5.69 4.19 -0.41
C LEU A 40 7.02 4.50 0.27
N GLU A 41 8.14 4.35 -0.42
CA GLU A 41 9.45 4.65 0.16
C GLU A 41 9.55 6.12 0.56
N ALA A 42 9.12 7.03 -0.32
CA ALA A 42 9.14 8.46 -0.03
C ALA A 42 8.26 8.79 1.18
N GLU A 43 7.07 8.20 1.24
CA GLU A 43 6.16 8.42 2.35
C GLU A 43 6.72 7.90 3.68
N LEU A 44 7.26 6.68 3.67
CA LEU A 44 7.82 6.07 4.88
C LEU A 44 9.04 6.84 5.39
N ARG A 45 9.95 7.20 4.48
CA ARG A 45 11.15 7.95 4.87
C ARG A 45 10.81 9.35 5.36
N ALA A 46 9.84 10.02 4.74
CA ALA A 46 9.39 11.33 5.19
C ALA A 46 8.76 11.24 6.59
N ALA A 47 7.91 10.24 6.81
CA ALA A 47 7.29 10.04 8.12
C ALA A 47 8.32 9.72 9.20
N ALA A 48 9.29 8.87 8.91
CA ALA A 48 10.36 8.52 9.85
C ALA A 48 11.20 9.75 10.21
N ARG A 49 11.49 10.61 9.22
CA ARG A 49 12.25 11.83 9.46
C ARG A 49 11.49 12.82 10.33
N ARG A 50 10.20 13.01 10.04
CA ARG A 50 9.33 13.91 10.82
C ARG A 50 9.25 13.48 12.28
N GLU A 51 9.15 12.19 12.54
CA GLU A 51 9.02 11.63 13.89
C GLU A 51 10.37 11.33 14.55
N SER A 52 11.47 11.65 13.87
CA SER A 52 12.85 11.42 14.36
C SER A 52 13.09 9.96 14.76
N ILE A 53 12.58 9.02 13.97
CA ILE A 53 12.79 7.60 14.19
C ILE A 53 14.24 7.26 13.87
N ALA A 54 14.95 6.67 14.84
CA ALA A 54 16.37 6.33 14.69
C ALA A 54 16.59 5.10 13.79
N ALA A 55 15.62 4.17 13.74
CA ALA A 55 15.75 2.97 12.93
C ALA A 55 15.73 3.31 11.44
N ASP A 56 16.58 2.65 10.66
CA ASP A 56 16.62 2.83 9.22
C ASP A 56 15.41 2.12 8.58
N PRO A 57 14.53 2.87 7.86
CA PRO A 57 13.39 2.25 7.19
C PRO A 57 13.78 1.22 6.13
N ALA A 58 15.04 1.20 5.68
CA ALA A 58 15.51 0.29 4.64
C ALA A 58 15.18 -1.17 4.96
N GLN A 59 15.24 -1.58 6.24
CA GLN A 59 14.92 -2.96 6.63
C GLN A 59 13.44 -3.29 6.39
N LEU A 60 12.56 -2.33 6.64
CA LEU A 60 11.11 -2.53 6.47
C LEU A 60 10.72 -2.70 5.01
N ILE A 61 11.42 -2.01 4.11
CA ILE A 61 11.09 -2.04 2.69
C ILE A 61 11.94 -3.04 1.90
N SER A 62 12.85 -3.75 2.56
CA SER A 62 13.75 -4.70 1.87
C SER A 62 13.01 -5.83 1.17
N ALA A 63 11.83 -6.20 1.66
CA ALA A 63 11.02 -7.27 1.08
C ALA A 63 10.03 -6.78 0.02
N ILE A 64 9.96 -5.47 -0.21
CA ILE A 64 9.00 -4.90 -1.17
C ILE A 64 9.52 -5.05 -2.59
N SER A 65 8.68 -5.60 -3.47
CA SER A 65 8.91 -5.59 -4.90
C SER A 65 8.28 -4.32 -5.47
N TRP A 66 9.13 -3.43 -5.98
CA TRP A 66 8.67 -2.12 -6.43
C TRP A 66 7.98 -2.18 -7.79
N VAL A 67 6.89 -1.45 -7.92
CA VAL A 67 6.15 -1.29 -9.16
C VAL A 67 6.45 0.10 -9.74
N TYR A 68 6.91 0.14 -10.97
CA TYR A 68 7.18 1.38 -11.70
C TYR A 68 6.30 1.39 -12.95
N PRO A 69 5.14 2.06 -12.91
CA PRO A 69 4.30 2.13 -14.10
C PRO A 69 5.06 2.75 -15.28
N ASP A 70 4.91 2.16 -16.45
CA ASP A 70 5.60 2.59 -17.67
C ASP A 70 4.72 3.43 -18.60
N ARG A 71 3.55 3.85 -18.11
CA ARG A 71 2.60 4.68 -18.84
C ARG A 71 1.75 5.49 -17.85
N PRO A 72 1.03 6.51 -18.32
CA PRO A 72 0.05 7.18 -17.48
C PRO A 72 -1.05 6.19 -17.03
N LEU A 73 -1.54 6.37 -15.81
CA LEU A 73 -2.58 5.52 -15.24
C LEU A 73 -3.96 6.17 -15.31
N THR A 74 -4.24 6.93 -16.37
CA THR A 74 -5.49 7.66 -16.53
C THR A 74 -6.70 6.74 -16.41
N SER A 75 -6.65 5.57 -17.03
CA SER A 75 -7.74 4.60 -17.00
C SER A 75 -7.97 4.06 -15.59
N GLU A 76 -6.90 3.67 -14.89
CA GLU A 76 -6.99 3.16 -13.53
C GLU A 76 -7.47 4.23 -12.56
N ILE A 77 -6.95 5.45 -12.68
CA ILE A 77 -7.39 6.59 -11.86
C ILE A 77 -8.88 6.83 -12.04
N THR A 78 -9.36 6.82 -13.28
CA THR A 78 -10.77 7.01 -13.58
C THR A 78 -11.63 5.91 -12.95
N THR A 79 -11.20 4.66 -13.05
CA THR A 79 -11.91 3.52 -12.44
C THR A 79 -12.02 3.69 -10.94
N VAL A 80 -10.93 4.09 -10.26
CA VAL A 80 -10.96 4.33 -8.81
C VAL A 80 -11.95 5.44 -8.47
N LEU A 81 -11.87 6.57 -9.16
CA LEU A 81 -12.73 7.72 -8.87
C LEU A 81 -14.20 7.47 -9.17
N ASP A 82 -14.51 6.62 -10.15
CA ASP A 82 -15.88 6.20 -10.44
C ASP A 82 -16.44 5.34 -9.29
N THR A 83 -15.58 4.68 -8.54
CA THR A 83 -15.97 3.87 -7.38
C THR A 83 -16.18 4.74 -6.14
N GLY A 84 -15.34 5.73 -5.92
CA GLY A 84 -15.46 6.63 -4.79
C GLY A 84 -14.34 7.64 -4.75
N TYR A 85 -14.54 8.69 -3.93
CA TYR A 85 -13.57 9.77 -3.84
C TYR A 85 -12.43 9.42 -2.89
N VAL A 86 -11.22 9.42 -3.44
CA VAL A 86 -9.95 9.45 -2.73
C VAL A 86 -9.02 10.37 -3.51
N ARG A 87 -7.94 10.83 -2.90
CA ARG A 87 -7.03 11.78 -3.55
C ARG A 87 -5.59 11.50 -3.17
N GLY A 88 -4.69 12.18 -3.88
CA GLY A 88 -3.28 12.16 -3.56
C GLY A 88 -2.68 10.77 -3.59
N ALA A 89 -1.87 10.46 -2.58
CA ALA A 89 -1.18 9.18 -2.48
C ALA A 89 -2.15 8.00 -2.40
N ASP A 90 -3.28 8.16 -1.69
CA ASP A 90 -4.26 7.09 -1.54
C ASP A 90 -4.85 6.69 -2.90
N LEU A 91 -5.17 7.68 -3.73
CA LEU A 91 -5.65 7.43 -5.10
C LEU A 91 -4.57 6.75 -5.93
N TRP A 92 -3.34 7.24 -5.85
CA TRP A 92 -2.23 6.69 -6.63
C TRP A 92 -1.98 5.22 -6.30
N HIS A 93 -1.95 4.86 -5.02
CA HIS A 93 -1.72 3.47 -4.62
C HIS A 93 -2.80 2.53 -5.15
N LEU A 94 -4.06 2.95 -5.12
CA LEU A 94 -5.15 2.14 -5.68
C LEU A 94 -5.02 1.99 -7.20
N ALA A 95 -4.66 3.06 -7.89
CA ALA A 95 -4.46 3.01 -9.33
C ALA A 95 -3.29 2.09 -9.70
N VAL A 96 -2.19 2.13 -8.94
CA VAL A 96 -1.05 1.25 -9.19
C VAL A 96 -1.43 -0.21 -8.93
N ALA A 97 -2.21 -0.49 -7.89
CA ALA A 97 -2.68 -1.85 -7.63
C ALA A 97 -3.51 -2.39 -8.81
N LEU A 98 -4.39 -1.58 -9.38
CA LEU A 98 -5.15 -1.95 -10.57
C LEU A 98 -4.26 -2.16 -11.79
N PHE A 99 -3.22 -1.35 -11.93
CA PHE A 99 -2.25 -1.50 -13.02
C PHE A 99 -1.53 -2.85 -12.93
N VAL A 100 -1.11 -3.23 -11.71
CA VAL A 100 -0.41 -4.51 -11.49
C VAL A 100 -1.35 -5.69 -11.71
N ASP A 101 -2.59 -5.57 -11.22
CA ASP A 101 -3.52 -6.68 -11.23
C ASP A 101 -4.94 -6.22 -11.56
N PRO A 102 -5.25 -6.07 -12.85
CA PRO A 102 -6.59 -5.68 -13.27
C PRO A 102 -7.68 -6.70 -12.91
N HIS A 103 -7.29 -7.94 -12.59
CA HIS A 103 -8.24 -8.99 -12.18
C HIS A 103 -8.53 -8.99 -10.68
N ARG A 104 -7.84 -8.18 -9.88
CA ARG A 104 -8.01 -8.03 -8.43
C ARG A 104 -7.83 -9.36 -7.67
N GLU A 105 -6.88 -10.15 -8.09
CA GLU A 105 -6.56 -11.42 -7.42
C GLU A 105 -5.66 -11.23 -6.20
N ILE A 106 -4.88 -10.14 -6.17
CA ILE A 106 -4.02 -9.81 -5.03
C ILE A 106 -4.84 -9.16 -3.93
N ALA A 107 -4.27 -9.12 -2.72
CA ALA A 107 -4.84 -8.35 -1.61
C ALA A 107 -4.35 -6.90 -1.67
N PHE A 108 -5.13 -5.99 -1.09
CA PHE A 108 -4.72 -4.59 -0.91
C PHE A 108 -4.72 -4.31 0.60
N LEU A 109 -3.55 -4.01 1.15
CA LEU A 109 -3.36 -3.87 2.59
C LEU A 109 -3.20 -2.41 2.95
N THR A 110 -4.10 -1.90 3.76
CA THR A 110 -4.07 -0.52 4.26
C THR A 110 -4.76 -0.42 5.61
N LEU A 111 -4.33 0.55 6.42
CA LEU A 111 -4.99 0.91 7.66
C LEU A 111 -5.91 2.13 7.50
N ASN A 112 -5.92 2.77 6.34
CA ASN A 112 -6.79 3.89 6.04
C ASN A 112 -8.19 3.37 5.72
N THR A 113 -9.17 3.74 6.55
CA THR A 113 -10.54 3.23 6.44
C THR A 113 -11.16 3.53 5.08
N ARG A 114 -11.02 4.77 4.61
CA ARG A 114 -11.61 5.18 3.33
C ARG A 114 -10.98 4.44 2.15
N GLN A 115 -9.66 4.34 2.15
CA GLN A 115 -8.94 3.63 1.11
C GLN A 115 -9.32 2.14 1.11
N ARG A 116 -9.49 1.54 2.30
CA ARG A 116 -9.93 0.16 2.43
C ARG A 116 -11.31 -0.05 1.83
N GLU A 117 -12.25 0.84 2.13
CA GLU A 117 -13.61 0.77 1.57
C GLU A 117 -13.58 0.78 0.05
N ILE A 118 -12.81 1.70 -0.54
CA ILE A 118 -12.70 1.80 -1.99
C ILE A 118 -12.04 0.54 -2.57
N SER A 119 -10.97 0.05 -1.93
CA SER A 119 -10.30 -1.16 -2.41
C SER A 119 -11.24 -2.36 -2.43
N GLN A 120 -12.08 -2.50 -1.40
CA GLN A 120 -13.06 -3.59 -1.34
C GLN A 120 -14.14 -3.44 -2.42
N GLN A 121 -14.61 -2.23 -2.65
CA GLN A 121 -15.59 -1.95 -3.71
C GLN A 121 -15.00 -2.22 -5.10
N LEU A 122 -13.70 -2.02 -5.26
CA LEU A 122 -12.99 -2.36 -6.49
C LEU A 122 -12.83 -3.88 -6.67
N GLY A 123 -12.98 -4.65 -5.60
CA GLY A 123 -12.89 -6.11 -5.65
C GLY A 123 -11.64 -6.71 -5.03
N PHE A 124 -10.75 -5.89 -4.45
CA PHE A 124 -9.57 -6.42 -3.76
C PHE A 124 -9.95 -7.01 -2.41
N SER A 125 -9.29 -8.11 -2.04
CA SER A 125 -9.35 -8.60 -0.65
C SER A 125 -8.44 -7.72 0.23
N GLY A 126 -8.58 -7.82 1.54
CA GLY A 126 -7.81 -7.03 2.49
C GLY A 126 -7.35 -7.82 3.70
N MET A 127 -6.91 -7.10 4.71
CA MET A 127 -6.53 -7.70 6.00
C MET A 127 -7.75 -8.08 6.79
#